data_405d4e20a609108bf108fae30132a57f
#
_entry.id   405d4e20a609108bf108fae30132a57f
#
_cell.length_a   1.000
_cell.length_b   1.000
_cell.length_c   1.000
_cell.angle_alpha   90.00
_cell.angle_beta   90.00
_cell.angle_gamma   90.00
#
_symmetry.space_group_name_H-M   'P 1'
#
loop_
_entity.id
_entity.type
_entity.pdbx_description
1 polymer ?
#
loop_
_entity_poly.entity_id
_entity_poly.type
_entity_poly.pdbx_seq_one_letter_code
_entity_poly.pdbx_strand_id
1 'polypeptide(L)'
;MRTITFIFLFFISFFKAQESIPFYNNDLFYKGGFVNFYKEAHQVIIEKKLAPCDKKEALYHQEFIVTNEGEFKKIENSPNVYNVNKCASDLLDQILPELKNWTPVQKDSNKITARSLFAFFPDDLFDNYKEGYDPKKLNADADFPPNGLSSFRDEVAKKVDLSGFNGRGKITVIIKFVVDVDGSVTDVAVEKSSGLIEFDDRFIYALKHVKKKWEPAKVYGNPVRQRFKIPFSVNFD
;
A
#
# COMPACT_ATOMS: atom_id res chain seq x y z
N MET A 1 -19.48 65.66 -34.17
CA MET A 1 -19.12 64.22 -34.11
C MET A 1 -18.75 63.90 -32.67
N ARG A 2 -19.57 63.11 -31.95
CA ARG A 2 -19.27 62.66 -30.59
C ARG A 2 -18.66 61.27 -30.69
N THR A 3 -17.40 61.13 -30.33
CA THR A 3 -16.67 59.85 -30.21
C THR A 3 -17.06 59.16 -28.91
N ILE A 4 -17.74 58.02 -28.99
CA ILE A 4 -18.05 57.17 -27.85
C ILE A 4 -16.86 56.19 -27.70
N THR A 5 -16.08 56.35 -26.62
CA THR A 5 -15.00 55.45 -26.26
C THR A 5 -15.59 54.27 -25.44
N PHE A 6 -15.62 53.09 -26.02
CA PHE A 6 -15.96 51.83 -25.30
C PHE A 6 -14.76 51.38 -24.47
N ILE A 7 -14.88 51.46 -23.14
CA ILE A 7 -13.90 50.85 -22.22
C ILE A 7 -14.31 49.37 -22.02
N PHE A 8 -13.50 48.48 -22.62
CA PHE A 8 -13.64 47.04 -22.35
C PHE A 8 -12.92 46.72 -21.02
N LEU A 9 -13.66 46.51 -19.97
CA LEU A 9 -13.19 46.00 -18.69
C LEU A 9 -12.91 44.49 -18.85
N PHE A 10 -11.65 44.11 -19.01
CA PHE A 10 -11.18 42.75 -18.96
C PHE A 10 -11.22 42.29 -17.48
N PHE A 11 -12.23 41.50 -17.10
CA PHE A 11 -12.22 40.75 -15.85
C PHE A 11 -11.23 39.59 -15.99
N ILE A 12 -9.99 39.78 -15.51
CA ILE A 12 -9.04 38.70 -15.34
C ILE A 12 -9.45 37.93 -14.09
N SER A 13 -10.21 36.86 -14.28
CA SER A 13 -10.48 35.89 -13.21
C SER A 13 -9.19 35.13 -12.94
N PHE A 14 -8.51 35.47 -11.84
CA PHE A 14 -7.41 34.65 -11.32
C PHE A 14 -8.01 33.36 -10.78
N PHE A 15 -8.07 32.32 -11.58
CA PHE A 15 -8.26 30.96 -11.10
C PHE A 15 -6.98 30.58 -10.31
N LYS A 16 -7.01 30.74 -8.98
CA LYS A 16 -6.05 30.08 -8.13
C LYS A 16 -6.31 28.57 -8.25
N ALA A 17 -5.41 27.84 -8.90
CA ALA A 17 -5.40 26.40 -8.82
C ALA A 17 -5.31 26.04 -7.32
N GLN A 18 -6.37 25.46 -6.77
CA GLN A 18 -6.41 25.07 -5.36
C GLN A 18 -5.50 23.86 -5.20
N GLU A 19 -4.32 24.04 -4.58
CA GLU A 19 -3.39 22.96 -4.31
C GLU A 19 -4.05 21.91 -3.42
N SER A 20 -4.05 20.65 -3.87
CA SER A 20 -4.55 19.53 -3.07
C SER A 20 -3.46 18.99 -2.16
N ILE A 21 -3.77 18.79 -0.88
CA ILE A 21 -2.85 18.26 0.12
C ILE A 21 -2.96 16.72 0.13
N PRO A 22 -1.85 15.96 0.08
CA PRO A 22 -1.89 14.51 0.25
C PRO A 22 -2.44 14.14 1.64
N PHE A 23 -3.39 13.21 1.69
CA PHE A 23 -4.01 12.76 2.92
C PHE A 23 -4.30 11.25 2.84
N TYR A 24 -3.78 10.47 3.78
CA TYR A 24 -3.75 9.01 3.68
C TYR A 24 -4.82 8.27 4.48
N ASN A 25 -5.66 8.99 5.25
CA ASN A 25 -6.78 8.36 5.93
C ASN A 25 -8.06 8.46 5.06
N ASN A 26 -8.31 7.43 4.27
CA ASN A 26 -9.42 7.42 3.31
C ASN A 26 -10.81 7.46 3.98
N ASP A 27 -10.94 6.98 5.22
CA ASP A 27 -12.23 6.94 5.90
C ASP A 27 -12.84 8.33 6.11
N LEU A 28 -12.00 9.38 6.08
CA LEU A 28 -12.45 10.76 6.21
C LEU A 28 -13.03 11.35 4.92
N PHE A 29 -12.85 10.70 3.78
CA PHE A 29 -13.31 11.20 2.48
C PHE A 29 -14.74 10.76 2.12
N TYR A 30 -15.35 9.87 2.88
CA TYR A 30 -16.66 9.32 2.58
C TYR A 30 -17.52 9.19 3.84
N LYS A 31 -18.78 9.56 3.75
CA LYS A 31 -19.72 9.46 4.89
C LYS A 31 -19.90 8.00 5.30
N GLY A 32 -19.54 7.68 6.53
CA GLY A 32 -19.54 6.30 7.03
C GLY A 32 -18.26 5.52 6.69
N GLY A 33 -17.21 6.21 6.20
CA GLY A 33 -15.91 5.63 5.89
C GLY A 33 -15.90 4.80 4.61
N PHE A 34 -14.74 4.20 4.33
CA PHE A 34 -14.56 3.41 3.11
C PHE A 34 -15.28 2.05 3.14
N VAL A 35 -15.64 1.53 4.31
CA VAL A 35 -16.56 0.40 4.40
C VAL A 35 -17.91 0.74 3.73
N ASN A 36 -18.45 1.93 4.01
CA ASN A 36 -19.68 2.40 3.37
C ASN A 36 -19.49 2.70 1.88
N PHE A 37 -18.35 3.27 1.50
CA PHE A 37 -17.97 3.44 0.09
C PHE A 37 -18.04 2.13 -0.70
N TYR A 38 -17.41 1.05 -0.19
CA TYR A 38 -17.42 -0.24 -0.88
C TYR A 38 -18.80 -0.90 -0.87
N LYS A 39 -19.59 -0.70 0.20
CA LYS A 39 -20.99 -1.16 0.26
C LYS A 39 -21.83 -0.48 -0.83
N GLU A 40 -21.76 0.83 -0.94
CA GLU A 40 -22.50 1.56 -1.98
C GLU A 40 -22.00 1.22 -3.39
N ALA A 41 -20.69 1.05 -3.58
CA ALA A 41 -20.12 0.58 -4.84
C ALA A 41 -20.67 -0.80 -5.26
N HIS A 42 -20.76 -1.75 -4.32
CA HIS A 42 -21.40 -3.05 -4.56
C HIS A 42 -22.88 -2.89 -4.96
N GLN A 43 -23.63 -2.02 -4.29
CA GLN A 43 -25.03 -1.74 -4.65
C GLN A 43 -25.18 -1.22 -6.06
N VAL A 44 -24.32 -0.28 -6.47
CA VAL A 44 -24.28 0.24 -7.86
C VAL A 44 -24.01 -0.89 -8.88
N ILE A 45 -23.10 -1.82 -8.57
CA ILE A 45 -22.81 -2.97 -9.41
C ILE A 45 -24.07 -3.80 -9.64
N ILE A 46 -24.83 -4.08 -8.57
CA ILE A 46 -26.07 -4.87 -8.65
C ILE A 46 -27.15 -4.11 -9.43
N GLU A 47 -27.39 -2.85 -9.10
CA GLU A 47 -28.45 -2.02 -9.69
C GLU A 47 -28.24 -1.83 -11.20
N LYS A 48 -27.00 -1.56 -11.60
CA LYS A 48 -26.63 -1.39 -13.02
C LYS A 48 -26.36 -2.70 -13.75
N LYS A 49 -26.38 -3.85 -13.05
CA LYS A 49 -26.07 -5.18 -13.62
C LYS A 49 -24.74 -5.19 -14.32
N LEU A 50 -23.71 -4.60 -13.69
CA LEU A 50 -22.37 -4.54 -14.25
C LEU A 50 -21.77 -5.95 -14.31
N ALA A 51 -20.92 -6.21 -15.32
CA ALA A 51 -20.24 -7.48 -15.47
C ALA A 51 -18.86 -7.43 -14.75
N PRO A 52 -18.42 -8.54 -14.13
CA PRO A 52 -17.10 -8.62 -13.52
C PRO A 52 -15.99 -8.61 -14.59
N CYS A 53 -14.76 -8.33 -14.16
CA CYS A 53 -13.60 -8.45 -15.02
C CYS A 53 -13.18 -9.92 -15.19
N ASP A 54 -12.69 -10.29 -16.38
CA ASP A 54 -12.17 -11.65 -16.63
C ASP A 54 -10.97 -11.98 -15.72
N LYS A 55 -10.12 -10.98 -15.45
CA LYS A 55 -8.96 -11.11 -14.58
C LYS A 55 -9.35 -10.88 -13.13
N LYS A 56 -9.52 -11.96 -12.38
CA LYS A 56 -10.00 -11.93 -10.99
C LYS A 56 -9.03 -11.31 -9.96
N GLU A 57 -7.73 -11.36 -10.23
CA GLU A 57 -6.69 -10.86 -9.33
C GLU A 57 -6.28 -9.40 -9.65
N ALA A 58 -7.07 -8.68 -10.42
CA ALA A 58 -6.75 -7.31 -10.79
C ALA A 58 -6.86 -6.38 -9.59
N LEU A 59 -5.75 -5.82 -9.17
CA LEU A 59 -5.68 -4.69 -8.24
C LEU A 59 -5.55 -3.40 -9.04
N TYR A 60 -6.40 -2.45 -8.77
CA TYR A 60 -6.34 -1.12 -9.32
C TYR A 60 -6.25 -0.06 -8.23
N HIS A 61 -5.31 0.86 -8.33
CA HIS A 61 -5.22 2.00 -7.45
C HIS A 61 -5.74 3.24 -8.17
N GLN A 62 -6.76 3.86 -7.59
CA GLN A 62 -7.33 5.10 -8.10
C GLN A 62 -6.96 6.27 -7.21
N GLU A 63 -6.20 7.21 -7.75
CA GLU A 63 -6.00 8.51 -7.11
C GLU A 63 -7.22 9.40 -7.33
N PHE A 64 -7.54 10.22 -6.32
CA PHE A 64 -8.67 11.11 -6.34
C PHE A 64 -8.43 12.37 -5.51
N ILE A 65 -9.23 13.39 -5.77
CA ILE A 65 -9.31 14.61 -4.99
C ILE A 65 -10.75 14.75 -4.49
N VAL A 66 -10.90 15.18 -3.23
CA VAL A 66 -12.16 15.75 -2.74
C VAL A 66 -11.89 17.21 -2.38
N THR A 67 -12.68 18.11 -2.96
CA THR A 67 -12.54 19.53 -2.72
C THR A 67 -13.05 19.91 -1.32
N ASN A 68 -12.70 21.10 -0.84
CA ASN A 68 -13.25 21.65 0.41
C ASN A 68 -14.78 21.83 0.38
N GLU A 69 -15.40 21.75 -0.79
CA GLU A 69 -16.84 21.78 -1.00
C GLU A 69 -17.47 20.37 -1.02
N GLY A 70 -16.63 19.31 -1.04
CA GLY A 70 -17.08 17.92 -1.08
C GLY A 70 -17.23 17.35 -2.48
N GLU A 71 -16.75 18.04 -3.52
CA GLU A 71 -16.76 17.52 -4.88
C GLU A 71 -15.66 16.47 -5.06
N PHE A 72 -16.03 15.32 -5.59
CA PHE A 72 -15.10 14.27 -5.99
C PHE A 72 -14.55 14.53 -7.40
N LYS A 73 -13.24 14.34 -7.55
CA LYS A 73 -12.54 14.39 -8.85
C LYS A 73 -11.59 13.20 -8.96
N LYS A 74 -11.84 12.33 -9.93
CA LYS A 74 -10.92 11.27 -10.31
C LYS A 74 -9.66 11.89 -10.91
N ILE A 75 -8.48 11.39 -10.53
CA ILE A 75 -7.22 11.73 -11.19
C ILE A 75 -6.95 10.65 -12.22
N GLU A 76 -6.73 11.07 -13.47
CA GLU A 76 -6.46 10.12 -14.55
C GLU A 76 -5.10 9.45 -14.35
N ASN A 77 -5.10 8.13 -14.44
CA ASN A 77 -3.88 7.34 -14.40
C ASN A 77 -3.10 7.46 -15.71
N SER A 78 -1.79 7.20 -15.63
CA SER A 78 -0.97 7.17 -16.85
C SER A 78 -1.49 6.10 -17.83
N PRO A 79 -1.31 6.28 -19.15
CA PRO A 79 -1.78 5.32 -20.15
C PRO A 79 -1.30 3.89 -19.92
N ASN A 80 -0.08 3.72 -19.40
CA ASN A 80 0.47 2.39 -19.09
C ASN A 80 -0.31 1.70 -17.96
N VAL A 81 -0.65 2.42 -16.89
CA VAL A 81 -1.44 1.90 -15.76
C VAL A 81 -2.87 1.59 -16.21
N TYR A 82 -3.47 2.50 -16.98
CA TYR A 82 -4.81 2.32 -17.55
C TYR A 82 -4.90 1.08 -18.44
N ASN A 83 -3.97 0.93 -19.41
CA ASN A 83 -4.03 -0.19 -20.37
C ASN A 83 -3.92 -1.57 -19.69
N VAL A 84 -3.11 -1.69 -18.65
CA VAL A 84 -2.97 -2.96 -17.90
C VAL A 84 -4.22 -3.28 -17.09
N ASN A 85 -4.96 -2.26 -16.64
CA ASN A 85 -6.10 -2.39 -15.73
C ASN A 85 -7.40 -1.83 -16.33
N LYS A 86 -7.51 -1.84 -17.66
CA LYS A 86 -8.61 -1.18 -18.38
C LYS A 86 -9.99 -1.56 -17.81
N CYS A 87 -10.25 -2.85 -17.61
CA CYS A 87 -11.54 -3.30 -17.09
C CYS A 87 -11.88 -2.69 -15.72
N ALA A 88 -10.93 -2.70 -14.78
CA ALA A 88 -11.14 -2.13 -13.45
C ALA A 88 -11.36 -0.60 -13.51
N SER A 89 -10.64 0.10 -14.40
CA SER A 89 -10.84 1.53 -14.61
C SER A 89 -12.22 1.83 -15.20
N ASP A 90 -12.63 1.08 -16.25
CA ASP A 90 -13.92 1.25 -16.90
C ASP A 90 -15.10 0.94 -15.95
N LEU A 91 -14.93 -0.01 -15.01
CA LEU A 91 -15.90 -0.28 -13.95
C LEU A 91 -16.01 0.92 -13.00
N LEU A 92 -14.89 1.48 -12.55
CA LEU A 92 -14.91 2.65 -11.68
C LEU A 92 -15.56 3.85 -12.36
N ASP A 93 -15.36 4.04 -13.66
CA ASP A 93 -16.01 5.12 -14.41
C ASP A 93 -17.55 5.00 -14.45
N GLN A 94 -18.07 3.78 -14.27
CA GLN A 94 -19.51 3.53 -14.16
C GLN A 94 -20.02 3.62 -12.72
N ILE A 95 -19.18 3.35 -11.73
CA ILE A 95 -19.54 3.31 -10.30
C ILE A 95 -19.42 4.69 -9.66
N LEU A 96 -18.28 5.36 -9.83
CA LEU A 96 -17.96 6.60 -9.13
C LEU A 96 -18.96 7.73 -9.33
N PRO A 97 -19.59 7.94 -10.50
CA PRO A 97 -20.59 8.97 -10.69
C PRO A 97 -21.86 8.78 -9.85
N GLU A 98 -22.16 7.54 -9.41
CA GLU A 98 -23.33 7.21 -8.59
C GLU A 98 -23.06 7.43 -7.10
N LEU A 99 -21.81 7.47 -6.67
CA LEU A 99 -21.44 7.64 -5.27
C LEU A 99 -21.48 9.12 -4.89
N LYS A 100 -22.42 9.51 -4.00
CA LYS A 100 -22.71 10.90 -3.68
C LYS A 100 -22.27 11.32 -2.26
N ASN A 101 -21.78 10.38 -1.46
CA ASN A 101 -21.50 10.61 -0.04
C ASN A 101 -20.05 11.06 0.23
N TRP A 102 -19.44 11.76 -0.75
CA TRP A 102 -18.10 12.34 -0.59
C TRP A 102 -18.10 13.48 0.44
N THR A 103 -17.09 13.52 1.28
CA THR A 103 -16.94 14.52 2.35
C THR A 103 -15.57 15.17 2.31
N PRO A 104 -15.48 16.49 2.49
CA PRO A 104 -14.20 17.17 2.59
C PRO A 104 -13.49 16.80 3.89
N VAL A 105 -12.19 16.62 3.80
CA VAL A 105 -11.33 16.39 4.97
C VAL A 105 -11.26 17.67 5.82
N GLN A 106 -11.29 17.53 7.13
CA GLN A 106 -11.09 18.63 8.07
C GLN A 106 -9.66 18.58 8.63
N LYS A 107 -9.00 19.72 8.61
CA LYS A 107 -7.71 19.96 9.24
C LYS A 107 -7.79 21.29 10.02
N ASP A 108 -7.44 21.25 11.30
CA ASP A 108 -7.49 22.43 12.19
C ASP A 108 -8.84 23.18 12.10
N SER A 109 -9.95 22.42 12.11
CA SER A 109 -11.34 22.90 11.96
C SER A 109 -11.70 23.50 10.59
N ASN A 110 -10.79 23.50 9.63
CA ASN A 110 -11.04 23.99 8.27
C ASN A 110 -11.25 22.82 7.31
N LYS A 111 -12.22 22.96 6.40
CA LYS A 111 -12.37 22.05 5.28
C LYS A 111 -11.29 22.32 4.25
N ILE A 112 -10.56 21.29 3.84
CA ILE A 112 -9.46 21.39 2.90
C ILE A 112 -9.72 20.57 1.64
N THR A 113 -9.16 21.02 0.51
CA THR A 113 -9.04 20.19 -0.69
C THR A 113 -7.91 19.21 -0.47
N ALA A 114 -8.22 17.93 -0.49
CA ALA A 114 -7.25 16.89 -0.22
C ALA A 114 -7.28 15.79 -1.31
N ARG A 115 -6.12 15.16 -1.54
CA ARG A 115 -5.99 14.01 -2.44
C ARG A 115 -5.59 12.77 -1.68
N SER A 116 -6.07 11.63 -2.16
CA SER A 116 -5.70 10.32 -1.66
C SER A 116 -5.80 9.28 -2.76
N LEU A 117 -5.59 8.03 -2.40
CA LEU A 117 -5.78 6.91 -3.30
C LEU A 117 -6.56 5.81 -2.57
N PHE A 118 -7.34 5.03 -3.29
CA PHE A 118 -7.95 3.81 -2.78
C PHE A 118 -7.61 2.61 -3.67
N ALA A 119 -7.64 1.44 -3.06
CA ALA A 119 -7.52 0.19 -3.77
C ALA A 119 -8.89 -0.28 -4.25
N PHE A 120 -8.95 -0.78 -5.47
CA PHE A 120 -10.14 -1.35 -6.04
C PHE A 120 -9.84 -2.76 -6.54
N PHE A 121 -10.48 -3.74 -5.92
CA PHE A 121 -10.47 -5.14 -6.34
C PHE A 121 -11.84 -5.45 -6.92
N PRO A 122 -11.99 -5.46 -8.23
CA PRO A 122 -13.30 -5.67 -8.85
C PRO A 122 -13.99 -6.94 -8.34
N ASP A 123 -13.28 -8.08 -8.32
CA ASP A 123 -13.83 -9.38 -7.96
C ASP A 123 -14.42 -9.43 -6.54
N ASP A 124 -13.83 -8.69 -5.61
CA ASP A 124 -14.30 -8.62 -4.22
C ASP A 124 -15.64 -7.89 -4.06
N LEU A 125 -16.04 -7.11 -5.04
CA LEU A 125 -17.30 -6.35 -5.03
C LEU A 125 -18.45 -7.00 -5.81
N PHE A 126 -18.21 -8.16 -6.43
CA PHE A 126 -19.22 -8.97 -7.08
C PHE A 126 -19.69 -10.11 -6.15
N ASP A 127 -19.65 -11.34 -6.61
CA ASP A 127 -20.11 -12.52 -5.86
C ASP A 127 -19.34 -12.79 -4.55
N ASN A 128 -18.13 -12.26 -4.45
CA ASN A 128 -17.29 -12.39 -3.25
C ASN A 128 -17.56 -11.31 -2.19
N TYR A 129 -18.42 -10.34 -2.46
CA TYR A 129 -18.71 -9.26 -1.52
C TYR A 129 -19.28 -9.79 -0.20
N LYS A 130 -18.78 -9.24 0.90
CA LYS A 130 -19.28 -9.49 2.26
C LYS A 130 -19.57 -8.17 2.95
N GLU A 131 -20.67 -8.11 3.68
CA GLU A 131 -21.02 -6.94 4.48
C GLU A 131 -19.87 -6.57 5.42
N GLY A 132 -19.52 -5.29 5.48
CA GLY A 132 -18.39 -4.81 6.26
C GLY A 132 -17.03 -4.99 5.55
N TYR A 133 -17.02 -5.26 4.26
CA TYR A 133 -15.79 -5.35 3.45
C TYR A 133 -14.91 -4.11 3.65
N ASP A 134 -13.67 -4.36 4.04
CA ASP A 134 -12.62 -3.36 4.21
C ASP A 134 -11.28 -3.98 3.79
N PRO A 135 -10.78 -3.65 2.60
CA PRO A 135 -9.54 -4.25 2.11
C PRO A 135 -8.33 -3.92 2.99
N LYS A 136 -8.37 -2.83 3.78
CA LYS A 136 -7.26 -2.49 4.70
C LYS A 136 -7.11 -3.51 5.82
N LYS A 137 -8.19 -4.15 6.27
CA LYS A 137 -8.15 -5.20 7.30
C LYS A 137 -7.49 -6.49 6.82
N LEU A 138 -7.29 -6.62 5.51
CA LEU A 138 -6.62 -7.75 4.90
C LEU A 138 -5.11 -7.53 4.73
N ASN A 139 -4.58 -6.41 5.24
CA ASN A 139 -3.15 -6.15 5.27
C ASN A 139 -2.51 -6.91 6.43
N ALA A 140 -1.37 -7.52 6.18
CA ALA A 140 -0.54 -8.17 7.18
C ALA A 140 0.93 -8.03 6.83
N ASP A 141 1.77 -7.78 7.82
CA ASP A 141 3.21 -7.91 7.66
C ASP A 141 3.60 -9.40 7.57
N ALA A 142 4.75 -9.68 6.95
CA ALA A 142 5.26 -11.03 6.93
C ALA A 142 5.61 -11.47 8.36
N ASP A 143 5.17 -12.68 8.73
CA ASP A 143 5.41 -13.25 10.04
C ASP A 143 6.12 -14.61 9.98
N PHE A 144 6.98 -14.89 10.96
CA PHE A 144 7.64 -16.17 11.09
C PHE A 144 7.09 -16.90 12.33
N PRO A 145 6.23 -17.90 12.14
CA PRO A 145 5.57 -18.58 13.25
C PRO A 145 6.56 -19.26 14.22
N PRO A 146 6.28 -19.30 15.55
CA PRO A 146 5.08 -18.78 16.19
C PRO A 146 5.20 -17.32 16.67
N ASN A 147 6.41 -16.74 16.78
CA ASN A 147 6.65 -15.45 17.44
C ASN A 147 7.45 -14.48 16.55
N GLY A 148 7.22 -14.50 15.25
CA GLY A 148 7.80 -13.53 14.31
C GLY A 148 9.33 -13.55 14.26
N LEU A 149 9.90 -12.37 14.24
CA LEU A 149 11.36 -12.17 14.17
C LEU A 149 12.16 -12.86 15.28
N SER A 150 11.57 -13.05 16.48
CA SER A 150 12.25 -13.76 17.57
C SER A 150 12.47 -15.21 17.18
N SER A 151 11.41 -15.91 16.76
CA SER A 151 11.51 -17.29 16.31
C SER A 151 12.44 -17.46 15.11
N PHE A 152 12.45 -16.49 14.20
CA PHE A 152 13.37 -16.53 13.07
C PHE A 152 14.84 -16.39 13.51
N ARG A 153 15.14 -15.49 14.44
CA ARG A 153 16.50 -15.36 15.01
C ARG A 153 16.94 -16.62 15.71
N ASP A 154 16.06 -17.29 16.45
CA ASP A 154 16.35 -18.55 17.12
C ASP A 154 16.67 -19.67 16.11
N GLU A 155 15.93 -19.74 15.01
CA GLU A 155 16.20 -20.72 13.95
C GLU A 155 17.54 -20.45 13.23
N VAL A 156 17.90 -19.19 13.02
CA VAL A 156 19.21 -18.81 12.48
C VAL A 156 20.31 -19.16 13.48
N ALA A 157 20.15 -18.82 14.77
CA ALA A 157 21.11 -19.11 15.82
C ALA A 157 21.43 -20.59 15.98
N LYS A 158 20.43 -21.48 15.80
CA LYS A 158 20.63 -22.94 15.81
C LYS A 158 21.49 -23.46 14.65
N LYS A 159 21.63 -22.67 13.58
CA LYS A 159 22.30 -23.08 12.33
C LYS A 159 23.65 -22.40 12.13
N VAL A 160 23.89 -21.29 12.81
CA VAL A 160 25.17 -20.60 12.70
C VAL A 160 26.24 -21.35 13.47
N ASP A 161 27.31 -21.71 12.80
CA ASP A 161 28.49 -22.29 13.44
C ASP A 161 29.46 -21.16 13.84
N LEU A 162 29.67 -21.00 15.14
CA LEU A 162 30.57 -20.00 15.72
C LEU A 162 31.89 -20.61 16.17
N SER A 163 32.17 -21.90 15.85
CA SER A 163 33.43 -22.54 16.17
C SER A 163 34.62 -21.81 15.50
N GLY A 164 35.68 -21.66 16.26
CA GLY A 164 36.87 -20.94 15.78
C GLY A 164 36.88 -19.44 15.98
N PHE A 165 35.74 -18.83 16.36
CA PHE A 165 35.72 -17.43 16.77
C PHE A 165 36.05 -17.31 18.26
N ASN A 166 37.16 -16.64 18.55
CA ASN A 166 37.63 -16.35 19.90
C ASN A 166 37.80 -14.83 20.00
N GLY A 167 37.37 -14.23 21.07
CA GLY A 167 37.50 -12.78 21.27
C GLY A 167 36.82 -12.31 22.54
N ARG A 168 36.76 -11.03 22.73
CA ARG A 168 35.99 -10.37 23.82
C ARG A 168 35.13 -9.28 23.24
N GLY A 169 33.95 -9.14 23.78
CA GLY A 169 33.05 -8.07 23.41
C GLY A 169 31.95 -8.50 22.42
N LYS A 170 31.23 -7.54 21.88
CA LYS A 170 30.06 -7.73 21.03
C LYS A 170 30.40 -7.57 19.55
N ILE A 171 30.11 -8.58 18.76
CA ILE A 171 30.21 -8.54 17.30
C ILE A 171 28.79 -8.50 16.72
N THR A 172 28.54 -7.64 15.73
CA THR A 172 27.21 -7.48 15.12
C THR A 172 27.33 -7.42 13.60
N VAL A 173 26.56 -8.23 12.90
CA VAL A 173 26.30 -8.12 11.46
C VAL A 173 24.86 -7.72 11.23
N ILE A 174 24.60 -6.84 10.25
CA ILE A 174 23.22 -6.53 9.81
C ILE A 174 23.02 -7.17 8.45
N ILE A 175 22.04 -8.06 8.36
CA ILE A 175 21.69 -8.77 7.13
C ILE A 175 20.35 -8.23 6.62
N LYS A 176 20.28 -7.96 5.33
CA LYS A 176 19.04 -7.68 4.61
C LYS A 176 18.61 -8.89 3.81
N PHE A 177 17.32 -9.09 3.70
CA PHE A 177 16.70 -10.12 2.88
C PHE A 177 15.27 -9.76 2.50
N VAL A 178 14.68 -10.53 1.61
CA VAL A 178 13.29 -10.41 1.20
C VAL A 178 12.55 -11.69 1.59
N VAL A 179 11.37 -11.56 2.17
CA VAL A 179 10.37 -12.62 2.24
C VAL A 179 9.55 -12.53 0.97
N ASP A 180 9.58 -13.58 0.15
CA ASP A 180 8.84 -13.65 -1.12
C ASP A 180 7.38 -14.04 -0.90
N VAL A 181 6.56 -13.93 -1.94
CA VAL A 181 5.13 -14.21 -1.91
C VAL A 181 4.77 -15.66 -1.51
N ASP A 182 5.71 -16.58 -1.64
CA ASP A 182 5.56 -17.98 -1.22
C ASP A 182 6.11 -18.25 0.21
N GLY A 183 6.55 -17.19 0.92
CA GLY A 183 7.14 -17.27 2.25
C GLY A 183 8.61 -17.70 2.27
N SER A 184 9.24 -17.87 1.11
CA SER A 184 10.68 -18.16 1.03
C SER A 184 11.53 -16.92 1.26
N VAL A 185 12.76 -17.11 1.74
CA VAL A 185 13.73 -16.03 1.94
C VAL A 185 14.62 -15.91 0.70
N THR A 186 14.66 -14.72 0.13
CA THR A 186 15.43 -14.39 -1.08
C THR A 186 16.27 -13.12 -0.88
N ASP A 187 17.11 -12.76 -1.83
CA ASP A 187 17.91 -11.52 -1.87
C ASP A 187 18.73 -11.27 -0.58
N VAL A 188 19.29 -12.35 0.00
CA VAL A 188 20.07 -12.29 1.24
C VAL A 188 21.42 -11.65 0.99
N ALA A 189 21.72 -10.56 1.69
CA ALA A 189 22.99 -9.85 1.59
C ALA A 189 23.37 -9.15 2.90
N VAL A 190 24.66 -8.91 3.11
CA VAL A 190 25.14 -8.06 4.21
C VAL A 190 24.77 -6.61 3.92
N GLU A 191 24.07 -5.97 4.83
CA GLU A 191 23.79 -4.53 4.80
C GLU A 191 24.91 -3.76 5.54
N LYS A 192 25.35 -4.30 6.69
CA LYS A 192 26.49 -3.76 7.45
C LYS A 192 27.31 -4.93 7.96
N SER A 193 28.57 -5.00 7.50
CA SER A 193 29.52 -6.03 7.93
C SER A 193 29.88 -5.87 9.42
N SER A 194 30.14 -7.00 10.05
CA SER A 194 30.72 -7.05 11.39
C SER A 194 32.21 -6.65 11.42
N GLY A 195 32.85 -6.55 10.26
CA GLY A 195 34.32 -6.44 10.10
C GLY A 195 35.02 -7.75 9.96
N LEU A 196 34.35 -8.89 10.13
CA LEU A 196 34.88 -10.25 9.99
C LEU A 196 34.08 -10.97 8.90
N ILE A 197 34.66 -11.08 7.70
CA ILE A 197 33.96 -11.64 6.51
C ILE A 197 33.48 -13.07 6.80
N GLU A 198 34.30 -13.91 7.42
CA GLU A 198 33.89 -15.27 7.74
C GLU A 198 32.72 -15.34 8.71
N PHE A 199 32.63 -14.43 9.69
CA PHE A 199 31.50 -14.33 10.60
C PHE A 199 30.23 -13.94 9.82
N ASP A 200 30.33 -12.95 8.95
CA ASP A 200 29.21 -12.49 8.11
C ASP A 200 28.69 -13.64 7.21
N ASP A 201 29.59 -14.37 6.57
CA ASP A 201 29.28 -15.50 5.68
C ASP A 201 28.56 -16.64 6.42
N ARG A 202 28.95 -16.95 7.66
CA ARG A 202 28.27 -17.97 8.46
C ARG A 202 26.83 -17.60 8.80
N PHE A 203 26.57 -16.34 9.08
CA PHE A 203 25.19 -15.86 9.28
C PHE A 203 24.38 -15.87 7.97
N ILE A 204 24.98 -15.46 6.85
CA ILE A 204 24.35 -15.57 5.52
C ILE A 204 23.99 -17.03 5.22
N TYR A 205 24.93 -17.95 5.44
CA TYR A 205 24.72 -19.38 5.24
C TYR A 205 23.58 -19.91 6.13
N ALA A 206 23.64 -19.64 7.44
CA ALA A 206 22.63 -20.10 8.39
C ALA A 206 21.23 -19.60 8.00
N LEU A 207 21.11 -18.32 7.62
CA LEU A 207 19.85 -17.72 7.23
C LEU A 207 19.26 -18.37 5.98
N LYS A 208 20.06 -18.60 4.94
CA LYS A 208 19.65 -19.29 3.70
C LYS A 208 19.22 -20.74 3.93
N HIS A 209 19.65 -21.37 5.03
CA HIS A 209 19.36 -22.78 5.35
C HIS A 209 18.23 -22.95 6.38
N VAL A 210 17.52 -21.88 6.76
CA VAL A 210 16.28 -22.00 7.53
C VAL A 210 15.21 -22.62 6.61
N LYS A 211 14.78 -23.83 6.96
CA LYS A 211 13.81 -24.57 6.12
C LYS A 211 12.36 -24.13 6.32
N LYS A 212 12.05 -23.63 7.51
CA LYS A 212 10.70 -23.16 7.84
C LYS A 212 10.40 -21.89 7.05
N LYS A 213 9.22 -21.84 6.43
CA LYS A 213 8.77 -20.70 5.66
C LYS A 213 8.12 -19.65 6.55
N TRP A 214 8.17 -18.41 6.09
CA TRP A 214 7.40 -17.30 6.60
C TRP A 214 5.95 -17.38 6.10
N GLU A 215 5.04 -16.79 6.85
CA GLU A 215 3.79 -16.33 6.31
C GLU A 215 4.08 -15.02 5.58
N PRO A 216 3.83 -14.91 4.25
CA PRO A 216 4.19 -13.71 3.50
C PRO A 216 3.35 -12.50 3.93
N ALA A 217 3.92 -11.32 3.76
CA ALA A 217 3.16 -10.09 3.89
C ALA A 217 1.98 -10.07 2.91
N LYS A 218 0.90 -9.42 3.30
CA LYS A 218 -0.28 -9.27 2.46
C LYS A 218 -0.65 -7.79 2.33
N VAL A 219 -0.96 -7.39 1.12
CA VAL A 219 -1.59 -6.10 0.84
C VAL A 219 -2.96 -6.38 0.25
N TYR A 220 -3.99 -5.96 0.98
CA TYR A 220 -5.38 -6.26 0.66
C TYR A 220 -5.65 -7.77 0.45
N GLY A 221 -5.04 -8.61 1.30
CA GLY A 221 -5.17 -10.06 1.22
C GLY A 221 -4.25 -10.76 0.22
N ASN A 222 -3.66 -10.04 -0.73
CA ASN A 222 -2.75 -10.60 -1.73
C ASN A 222 -1.31 -10.67 -1.19
N PRO A 223 -0.63 -11.83 -1.32
CA PRO A 223 0.75 -11.96 -0.90
C PRO A 223 1.67 -10.98 -1.64
N VAL A 224 2.53 -10.30 -0.90
CA VAL A 224 3.52 -9.36 -1.44
C VAL A 224 4.90 -9.62 -0.85
N ARG A 225 5.91 -9.17 -1.57
CA ARG A 225 7.29 -9.23 -1.11
C ARG A 225 7.54 -8.18 -0.03
N GLN A 226 8.18 -8.58 1.09
CA GLN A 226 8.58 -7.66 2.15
C GLN A 226 10.06 -7.75 2.44
N ARG A 227 10.71 -6.58 2.60
CA ARG A 227 12.13 -6.48 2.91
C ARG A 227 12.35 -6.38 4.41
N PHE A 228 13.39 -7.07 4.88
CA PHE A 228 13.84 -7.02 6.26
C PHE A 228 15.29 -6.60 6.34
N LYS A 229 15.64 -5.94 7.47
CA LYS A 229 17.01 -5.68 7.91
C LYS A 229 17.10 -6.11 9.37
N ILE A 230 17.90 -7.12 9.66
CA ILE A 230 17.97 -7.70 11.00
C ILE A 230 19.42 -7.66 11.49
N PRO A 231 19.68 -7.08 12.69
CA PRO A 231 20.95 -7.22 13.35
C PRO A 231 21.04 -8.60 14.04
N PHE A 232 22.15 -9.28 13.82
CA PHE A 232 22.57 -10.46 14.56
C PHE A 232 23.79 -10.11 15.37
N SER A 233 23.73 -10.33 16.67
CA SER A 233 24.80 -9.97 17.60
C SER A 233 25.20 -11.20 18.42
N VAL A 234 26.50 -11.37 18.59
CA VAL A 234 27.11 -12.38 19.47
C VAL A 234 28.00 -11.68 20.48
N ASN A 235 27.90 -12.03 21.74
CA ASN A 235 28.81 -11.62 22.79
C ASN A 235 29.81 -12.74 23.02
N PHE A 236 31.09 -12.39 23.00
CA PHE A 236 32.21 -13.28 23.36
C PHE A 236 32.73 -12.81 24.72
N ASP A 237 32.79 -13.74 25.67
CA ASP A 237 33.26 -13.52 27.06
C ASP A 237 34.77 -13.72 27.18
#